data_ad136242be5716f4041c26fdaae35d33
#
_entry.id   ad136242be5716f4041c26fdaae35d33
#
_cell.length_a   1.000
_cell.length_b   1.000
_cell.length_c   1.000
_cell.angle_alpha   90.00
_cell.angle_beta   90.00
_cell.angle_gamma   90.00
#
_symmetry.space_group_name_H-M   'P 1'
#
loop_
_entity.id
_entity.type
_entity.pdbx_description
1 polymer ?
#
loop_
_entity_poly.entity_id
_entity_poly.type
_entity_poly.pdbx_seq_one_letter_code
_entity_poly.pdbx_strand_id
1 'polypeptide(L)'
;MAACVMALSSCGSKAPDINGRWDVVSINGQPAVCYEIALPGLVFDTENQRVYGYTGVNRCNGSFTIDGTEIKFGEVATTMMASQIEAMDQERGFLDALEASVKAVAVKDGVSLRNDKGKEVLHLVPCRKAEDASDEK
;
A
#
# COMPACT_ATOMS: atom_id res chain seq x y z
N MET A 1 21.32 10.88 -30.42
CA MET A 1 21.36 9.57 -30.19
C MET A 1 21.18 9.15 -28.78
N ALA A 2 21.99 9.54 -27.95
CA ALA A 2 21.93 9.13 -26.58
C ALA A 2 20.67 9.56 -25.89
N ALA A 3 20.12 10.58 -26.36
CA ALA A 3 18.96 11.13 -25.71
C ALA A 3 17.78 10.16 -25.66
N CYS A 4 17.70 9.34 -26.63
CA CYS A 4 16.59 8.44 -26.67
C CYS A 4 16.54 7.50 -25.51
N VAL A 5 17.67 7.18 -25.05
CA VAL A 5 17.76 6.21 -23.98
C VAL A 5 17.21 6.74 -22.70
N MET A 6 17.38 8.01 -22.50
CA MET A 6 16.91 8.60 -21.29
C MET A 6 15.43 8.51 -21.19
N ALA A 7 14.79 8.72 -22.30
CA ALA A 7 13.36 8.75 -22.31
C ALA A 7 12.81 7.43 -21.85
N LEU A 8 13.44 6.37 -22.26
CA LEU A 8 12.97 5.08 -21.87
C LEU A 8 13.05 4.85 -20.39
N SER A 9 14.13 5.22 -19.79
CA SER A 9 14.29 4.96 -18.39
C SER A 9 13.31 5.79 -17.58
N SER A 10 13.02 6.98 -18.02
CA SER A 10 12.13 7.80 -17.24
C SER A 10 10.70 7.32 -17.31
N CYS A 11 10.35 6.60 -18.36
CA CYS A 11 9.00 6.10 -18.45
C CYS A 11 8.71 4.97 -17.51
N GLY A 12 9.71 4.31 -17.02
CA GLY A 12 9.53 3.10 -16.26
C GLY A 12 8.98 3.29 -14.87
N SER A 13 9.17 4.44 -14.27
CA SER A 13 8.79 4.64 -12.89
C SER A 13 8.26 6.02 -12.68
N LYS A 14 7.02 6.11 -12.31
CA LYS A 14 6.38 7.37 -12.08
C LYS A 14 6.03 7.51 -10.61
N ALA A 15 6.35 8.67 -10.04
CA ALA A 15 6.06 8.93 -8.64
C ALA A 15 4.56 9.08 -8.44
N PRO A 16 4.01 8.43 -7.44
CA PRO A 16 2.58 8.52 -7.18
C PRO A 16 2.26 9.66 -6.24
N ASP A 17 1.02 10.12 -6.29
CA ASP A 17 0.47 10.95 -5.22
C ASP A 17 -0.22 9.96 -4.29
N ILE A 18 0.46 9.59 -3.23
CA ILE A 18 0.00 8.51 -2.38
C ILE A 18 -0.93 8.98 -1.26
N ASN A 19 -1.08 10.28 -1.09
CA ASN A 19 -1.89 10.80 0.01
C ASN A 19 -3.33 10.31 -0.10
N GLY A 20 -3.94 9.91 1.01
CA GLY A 20 -5.33 9.50 1.03
C GLY A 20 -5.52 8.03 1.32
N ARG A 21 -6.69 7.52 0.94
CA ARG A 21 -7.13 6.18 1.29
C ARG A 21 -7.00 5.21 0.14
N TRP A 22 -6.53 4.02 0.45
CA TRP A 22 -6.28 2.99 -0.54
C TRP A 22 -6.76 1.64 -0.03
N ASP A 23 -7.36 0.85 -0.91
CA ASP A 23 -7.62 -0.55 -0.63
C ASP A 23 -6.43 -1.36 -1.11
N VAL A 24 -6.08 -2.38 -0.34
CA VAL A 24 -5.02 -3.31 -0.73
C VAL A 24 -5.70 -4.49 -1.40
N VAL A 25 -5.48 -4.64 -2.70
CA VAL A 25 -6.16 -5.70 -3.45
C VAL A 25 -5.27 -6.89 -3.71
N SER A 26 -3.97 -6.78 -3.46
CA SER A 26 -3.05 -7.89 -3.66
C SER A 26 -1.91 -7.79 -2.68
N ILE A 27 -1.50 -8.90 -2.11
CA ILE A 27 -0.40 -8.99 -1.16
C ILE A 27 0.52 -10.11 -1.64
N ASN A 28 1.75 -9.76 -1.94
CA ASN A 28 2.76 -10.71 -2.44
C ASN A 28 2.25 -11.53 -3.62
N GLY A 29 1.50 -10.87 -4.50
CA GLY A 29 0.99 -11.51 -5.70
C GLY A 29 -0.29 -12.31 -5.51
N GLN A 30 -0.83 -12.36 -4.31
CA GLN A 30 -2.06 -13.09 -4.04
C GLN A 30 -3.21 -12.11 -3.83
N PRO A 31 -4.40 -12.40 -4.34
CA PRO A 31 -5.53 -11.50 -4.12
C PRO A 31 -5.82 -11.35 -2.63
N ALA A 32 -6.07 -10.13 -2.20
CA ALA A 32 -6.48 -9.91 -0.82
C ALA A 32 -7.92 -10.35 -0.63
N VAL A 33 -8.22 -10.85 0.56
CA VAL A 33 -9.54 -11.40 0.88
C VAL A 33 -10.13 -10.62 2.06
N CYS A 34 -11.43 -10.38 1.99
CA CYS A 34 -12.16 -9.75 3.08
C CYS A 34 -12.62 -10.84 4.04
N TYR A 35 -11.89 -11.01 5.14
CA TYR A 35 -12.22 -12.05 6.12
C TYR A 35 -13.18 -11.55 7.17
N GLU A 36 -13.05 -10.29 7.55
CA GLU A 36 -13.87 -9.75 8.63
C GLU A 36 -14.86 -8.74 8.08
N ILE A 37 -14.48 -7.49 7.99
CA ILE A 37 -15.40 -6.44 7.58
C ILE A 37 -15.01 -5.75 6.30
N ALA A 38 -13.74 -5.80 5.92
CA ALA A 38 -13.27 -5.09 4.76
C ALA A 38 -11.95 -5.69 4.29
N LEU A 39 -11.55 -5.32 3.10
CA LEU A 39 -10.21 -5.63 2.63
C LEU A 39 -9.19 -4.89 3.47
N PRO A 40 -7.96 -5.37 3.52
CA PRO A 40 -6.89 -4.58 4.10
C PRO A 40 -6.80 -3.24 3.39
N GLY A 41 -6.33 -2.22 4.08
CA GLY A 41 -6.25 -0.90 3.49
C GLY A 41 -5.22 -0.05 4.17
N LEU A 42 -4.89 1.07 3.53
CA LEU A 42 -3.92 2.02 4.04
C LEU A 42 -4.45 3.43 3.83
N VAL A 43 -4.14 4.31 4.78
CA VAL A 43 -4.42 5.72 4.68
C VAL A 43 -3.10 6.44 4.89
N PHE A 44 -2.68 7.21 3.90
CA PHE A 44 -1.42 7.95 3.99
C PHE A 44 -1.70 9.42 4.27
N ASP A 45 -1.06 9.95 5.28
CA ASP A 45 -1.08 11.36 5.59
C ASP A 45 0.32 11.88 5.29
N THR A 46 0.51 12.38 4.09
CA THR A 46 1.84 12.81 3.66
C THR A 46 2.30 14.04 4.38
N GLU A 47 1.37 14.89 4.79
CA GLU A 47 1.71 16.11 5.49
C GLU A 47 2.38 15.82 6.84
N ASN A 48 1.86 14.85 7.56
CA ASN A 48 2.38 14.48 8.87
C ASN A 48 3.26 13.26 8.84
N GLN A 49 3.45 12.67 7.67
CA GLN A 49 4.29 11.49 7.46
C GLN A 49 3.82 10.32 8.33
N ARG A 50 2.51 10.14 8.38
CA ARG A 50 1.90 9.06 9.13
C ARG A 50 1.11 8.16 8.20
N VAL A 51 1.09 6.88 8.54
CA VAL A 51 0.28 5.91 7.81
C VAL A 51 -0.57 5.15 8.81
N TYR A 52 -1.82 4.94 8.44
CA TYR A 52 -2.78 4.19 9.22
C TYR A 52 -3.28 3.06 8.35
N GLY A 53 -3.60 1.94 8.94
CA GLY A 53 -4.04 0.84 8.13
C GLY A 53 -4.95 -0.12 8.85
N TYR A 54 -5.47 -1.03 8.05
CA TYR A 54 -6.29 -2.13 8.52
C TYR A 54 -5.71 -3.38 7.87
N THR A 55 -5.34 -4.36 8.68
CA THR A 55 -4.65 -5.54 8.15
C THR A 55 -5.63 -6.59 7.62
N GLY A 56 -6.91 -6.35 7.82
CA GLY A 56 -7.94 -7.36 7.60
C GLY A 56 -8.43 -7.93 8.92
N VAL A 57 -7.68 -7.72 9.99
CA VAL A 57 -8.04 -8.14 11.35
C VAL A 57 -7.80 -7.01 12.33
N ASN A 58 -6.63 -6.41 12.29
CA ASN A 58 -6.20 -5.41 13.27
C ASN A 58 -5.98 -4.06 12.61
N ARG A 59 -6.04 -3.01 13.42
CA ARG A 59 -5.67 -1.68 12.96
C ARG A 59 -4.20 -1.48 13.20
N CYS A 60 -3.56 -0.75 12.32
CA CYS A 60 -2.15 -0.46 12.47
C CYS A 60 -1.86 1.00 12.17
N ASN A 61 -0.73 1.48 12.65
CA ASN A 61 -0.28 2.82 12.33
C ASN A 61 1.23 2.90 12.48
N GLY A 62 1.80 3.87 11.78
CA GLY A 62 3.23 4.06 11.82
C GLY A 62 3.61 5.33 11.11
N SER A 63 4.88 5.46 10.80
CA SER A 63 5.39 6.59 10.06
C SER A 63 5.88 6.14 8.70
N PHE A 64 6.00 7.07 7.79
CA PHE A 64 6.60 6.78 6.50
C PHE A 64 7.20 8.04 5.92
N THR A 65 8.13 7.86 5.00
CA THR A 65 8.64 8.95 4.18
C THR A 65 8.56 8.52 2.74
N ILE A 66 8.37 9.48 1.85
CA ILE A 66 8.37 9.20 0.43
C ILE A 66 9.10 10.33 -0.28
N ASP A 67 9.94 9.97 -1.23
CA ASP A 67 10.70 10.91 -2.02
C ASP A 67 10.70 10.38 -3.45
N GLY A 68 9.88 10.98 -4.31
CA GLY A 68 9.70 10.45 -5.66
C GLY A 68 9.09 9.07 -5.60
N THR A 69 9.82 8.07 -6.04
CA THR A 69 9.35 6.68 -5.98
C THR A 69 9.92 5.94 -4.78
N GLU A 70 10.75 6.58 -3.97
CA GLU A 70 11.35 5.89 -2.83
C GLU A 70 10.50 6.05 -1.61
N ILE A 71 10.10 4.95 -1.00
CA ILE A 71 9.26 4.97 0.18
C ILE A 71 9.93 4.16 1.29
N LYS A 72 9.72 4.60 2.52
CA LYS A 72 10.26 3.90 3.66
C LYS A 72 9.25 3.96 4.79
N PHE A 73 8.94 2.79 5.33
CA PHE A 73 8.04 2.71 6.47
C PHE A 73 8.86 2.58 7.74
N GLY A 74 8.47 3.29 8.77
CA GLY A 74 9.07 3.13 10.08
C GLY A 74 8.38 2.00 10.80
N GLU A 75 8.58 1.96 12.09
CA GLU A 75 7.98 0.93 12.91
C GLU A 75 6.46 1.03 12.87
N VAL A 76 5.79 -0.10 12.69
CA VAL A 76 4.34 -0.15 12.60
C VAL A 76 3.80 -0.85 13.83
N ALA A 77 2.89 -0.18 14.53
CA ALA A 77 2.22 -0.74 15.70
C ALA A 77 0.88 -1.29 15.27
N THR A 78 0.47 -2.40 15.88
CA THR A 78 -0.83 -3.01 15.55
C THR A 78 -1.56 -3.36 16.83
N THR A 79 -2.90 -3.39 16.75
CA THR A 79 -3.69 -4.00 17.80
C THR A 79 -3.48 -5.52 17.73
N MET A 80 -3.93 -6.22 18.75
CA MET A 80 -3.60 -7.64 18.91
C MET A 80 -4.83 -8.52 18.99
N MET A 81 -5.77 -8.31 18.08
CA MET A 81 -6.95 -9.16 18.02
C MET A 81 -6.64 -10.39 17.20
N ALA A 82 -7.35 -11.48 17.46
CA ALA A 82 -7.17 -12.73 16.74
C ALA A 82 -8.36 -13.02 15.85
N SER A 83 -8.13 -13.78 14.80
CA SER A 83 -9.16 -14.20 13.88
C SER A 83 -8.79 -15.60 13.38
N GLN A 84 -9.49 -16.06 12.36
CA GLN A 84 -9.19 -17.38 11.81
C GLN A 84 -7.81 -17.40 11.20
N ILE A 85 -7.27 -18.60 11.06
CA ILE A 85 -5.88 -18.77 10.65
C ILE A 85 -5.57 -18.06 9.33
N GLU A 86 -6.45 -18.20 8.36
CA GLU A 86 -6.23 -17.60 7.06
C GLU A 86 -6.14 -16.07 7.14
N ALA A 87 -6.98 -15.48 8.00
CA ALA A 87 -6.96 -14.05 8.19
C ALA A 87 -5.67 -13.59 8.86
N MET A 88 -5.19 -14.38 9.82
CA MET A 88 -3.95 -14.04 10.50
C MET A 88 -2.75 -14.21 9.58
N ASP A 89 -2.79 -15.20 8.69
CA ASP A 89 -1.73 -15.36 7.70
C ASP A 89 -1.70 -14.17 6.75
N GLN A 90 -2.88 -13.70 6.35
CA GLN A 90 -2.93 -12.54 5.48
C GLN A 90 -2.38 -11.30 6.20
N GLU A 91 -2.72 -11.14 7.48
CA GLU A 91 -2.19 -10.03 8.26
C GLU A 91 -0.67 -10.05 8.29
N ARG A 92 -0.10 -11.22 8.54
CA ARG A 92 1.34 -11.35 8.58
C ARG A 92 1.96 -10.97 7.24
N GLY A 93 1.37 -11.47 6.16
CA GLY A 93 1.87 -11.14 4.82
C GLY A 93 1.79 -9.65 4.53
N PHE A 94 0.71 -9.01 4.96
CA PHE A 94 0.52 -7.58 4.77
C PHE A 94 1.59 -6.78 5.53
N LEU A 95 1.82 -7.12 6.79
CA LEU A 95 2.80 -6.40 7.59
C LEU A 95 4.21 -6.61 7.08
N ASP A 96 4.52 -7.84 6.67
CA ASP A 96 5.84 -8.13 6.08
C ASP A 96 6.02 -7.36 4.78
N ALA A 97 4.98 -7.25 3.98
CA ALA A 97 5.05 -6.53 2.72
C ALA A 97 5.28 -5.04 2.95
N LEU A 98 4.64 -4.46 3.96
CA LEU A 98 4.90 -3.07 4.29
C LEU A 98 6.37 -2.86 4.64
N GLU A 99 6.88 -3.74 5.47
CA GLU A 99 8.26 -3.61 5.90
C GLU A 99 9.22 -3.76 4.73
N ALA A 100 8.89 -4.61 3.78
CA ALA A 100 9.75 -4.86 2.62
C ALA A 100 9.65 -3.79 1.55
N SER A 101 8.66 -2.91 1.63
CA SER A 101 8.41 -1.92 0.58
C SER A 101 9.49 -0.85 0.58
N VAL A 102 10.12 -0.62 -0.56
CA VAL A 102 11.11 0.43 -0.73
C VAL A 102 10.81 1.31 -1.93
N LYS A 103 9.87 0.92 -2.78
CA LYS A 103 9.50 1.71 -3.94
C LYS A 103 7.98 1.80 -4.04
N ALA A 104 7.52 2.99 -4.43
CA ALA A 104 6.09 3.24 -4.68
C ALA A 104 6.00 3.81 -6.08
N VAL A 105 5.30 3.11 -6.96
CA VAL A 105 5.24 3.47 -8.37
C VAL A 105 3.78 3.62 -8.78
N ALA A 106 3.47 4.71 -9.46
CA ALA A 106 2.12 4.90 -10.00
C ALA A 106 1.89 3.91 -11.12
N VAL A 107 0.77 3.21 -11.07
CA VAL A 107 0.38 2.28 -12.12
C VAL A 107 -1.01 2.67 -12.58
N LYS A 108 -1.50 1.97 -13.58
CA LYS A 108 -2.72 2.35 -14.26
C LYS A 108 -3.90 2.54 -13.32
N ASP A 109 -4.09 1.63 -12.39
CA ASP A 109 -5.25 1.65 -11.50
C ASP A 109 -4.90 2.03 -10.06
N GLY A 110 -3.69 2.45 -9.80
CA GLY A 110 -3.34 2.78 -8.42
C GLY A 110 -1.85 2.91 -8.19
N VAL A 111 -1.38 2.24 -7.15
CA VAL A 111 0.02 2.31 -6.75
C VAL A 111 0.55 0.91 -6.49
N SER A 112 1.74 0.65 -6.99
CA SER A 112 2.44 -0.60 -6.77
C SER A 112 3.54 -0.35 -5.75
N LEU A 113 3.50 -1.04 -4.62
CA LEU A 113 4.60 -1.00 -3.66
C LEU A 113 5.50 -2.18 -3.93
N ARG A 114 6.80 -1.93 -4.04
CA ARG A 114 7.76 -2.93 -4.48
C ARG A 114 8.90 -3.05 -3.50
N ASN A 115 9.48 -4.24 -3.44
CA ASN A 115 10.63 -4.49 -2.59
C ASN A 115 11.92 -4.11 -3.30
N ASP A 116 13.06 -4.38 -2.66
CA ASP A 116 14.35 -3.98 -3.19
C ASP A 116 14.75 -4.74 -4.45
N LYS A 117 14.02 -5.80 -4.78
CA LYS A 117 14.24 -6.55 -6.02
C LYS A 117 13.29 -6.14 -7.12
N GLY A 118 12.48 -5.13 -6.87
CA GLY A 118 11.53 -4.63 -7.84
C GLY A 118 10.26 -5.44 -7.94
N LYS A 119 10.06 -6.37 -7.02
CA LYS A 119 8.86 -7.20 -7.04
C LYS A 119 7.72 -6.49 -6.30
N GLU A 120 6.52 -6.52 -6.89
CA GLU A 120 5.37 -5.92 -6.24
C GLU A 120 4.98 -6.75 -5.02
N VAL A 121 4.92 -6.10 -3.87
CA VAL A 121 4.50 -6.76 -2.64
C VAL A 121 3.13 -6.31 -2.18
N LEU A 122 2.69 -5.12 -2.56
CA LEU A 122 1.34 -4.65 -2.30
C LEU A 122 0.83 -3.88 -3.50
N HIS A 123 -0.41 -4.14 -3.87
CA HIS A 123 -1.06 -3.39 -4.95
C HIS A 123 -2.22 -2.61 -4.35
N LEU A 124 -2.19 -1.31 -4.51
CA LEU A 124 -3.16 -0.41 -3.91
C LEU A 124 -4.02 0.21 -4.97
N VAL A 125 -5.32 0.27 -4.70
CA VAL A 125 -6.24 1.01 -5.57
C VAL A 125 -7.00 2.01 -4.72
N PRO A 126 -7.49 3.10 -5.30
CA PRO A 126 -8.24 4.09 -4.51
C PRO A 126 -9.43 3.46 -3.83
N CYS A 127 -9.69 3.87 -2.61
CA CYS A 127 -10.79 3.32 -1.83
C CYS A 127 -12.12 3.83 -2.33
N ARG A 128 -12.86 3.00 -3.02
CA ARG A 128 -14.14 3.40 -3.59
C ARG A 128 -15.24 3.54 -2.58
N LYS A 129 -15.16 2.76 -1.53
CA LYS A 129 -16.19 2.81 -0.51
C LYS A 129 -16.27 4.15 0.17
N ALA A 130 -15.13 4.79 0.37
CA ALA A 130 -15.12 6.09 0.98
C ALA A 130 -15.80 7.11 0.11
N GLU A 131 -15.61 7.00 -1.19
CA GLU A 131 -16.25 7.89 -2.13
C GLU A 131 -17.74 7.69 -2.17
N ASP A 132 -18.15 6.45 -2.16
CA ASP A 132 -19.58 6.14 -2.17
C ASP A 132 -20.25 6.69 -0.93
N ALA A 133 -19.63 6.54 0.20
CA ALA A 133 -20.18 7.06 1.43
C ALA A 133 -20.29 8.57 1.40
N SER A 134 -19.32 9.23 0.80
CA SER A 134 -19.36 10.67 0.66
C SER A 134 -20.48 11.10 -0.22
N ASP A 135 -20.69 10.40 -1.29
CA ASP A 135 -21.72 10.76 -2.26
C ASP A 135 -23.11 10.66 -1.70
N GLU A 136 -23.31 9.81 -0.78
CA GLU A 136 -24.62 9.62 -0.20
C GLU A 136 -25.06 10.75 0.68
N LYS A 137 -24.18 11.63 1.01
CA LYS A 137 -24.53 12.79 1.79
C LYS A 137 -25.08 13.90 0.93
#